data_6ce11733d8867bfaa3d189fc044cd514
#
_entry.id   6ce11733d8867bfaa3d189fc044cd514
#
_cell.length_a   1.000
_cell.length_b   1.000
_cell.length_c   1.000
_cell.angle_alpha   90.00
_cell.angle_beta   90.00
_cell.angle_gamma   90.00
#
_symmetry.space_group_name_H-M   'P 1'
#
loop_
_entity.id
_entity.type
_entity.pdbx_description
1 polymer ?
#
loop_
_entity_poly.entity_id
_entity_poly.type
_entity_poly.pdbx_seq_one_letter_code
_entity_poly.pdbx_strand_id
1 'polypeptide(L)'
;MRAAIFRDCDLVVDTMPEPKPAEGQVLVKTLACGICGSDLHTFHHAPNMVDVARRSGSTFTMDLKRDIVFGHEFCAEILDHGPGTQKTLKPGTRVCSVPIAVTVEGEKADVQPLGFSNEMPGGFAEQMVLNEMLLLEVPNGLSAEHAALTEPMAVGRHAVEKARLTKEDIPLVVGCGPVGLAVIAALKIAGVGPIIAADFSPARRKLAETMGADIVVDPAAHSPYRR
;
A
#
# COMPACT_ATOMS: atom_id res chain seq x y z
N MET A 1 15.47 13.75 9.95
CA MET A 1 15.54 12.71 8.93
C MET A 1 15.32 13.28 7.53
N ARG A 2 15.79 12.61 6.48
CA ARG A 2 15.47 12.98 5.08
C ARG A 2 14.16 12.34 4.65
N ALA A 3 13.43 13.01 3.76
CA ALA A 3 12.22 12.50 3.17
C ALA A 3 12.03 13.05 1.74
N ALA A 4 11.26 12.33 0.90
CA ALA A 4 10.66 12.90 -0.29
C ALA A 4 9.31 13.51 0.11
N ILE A 5 9.28 14.83 0.12
CA ILE A 5 8.17 15.63 0.67
C ILE A 5 7.36 16.20 -0.48
N PHE A 6 6.05 16.00 -0.44
CA PHE A 6 5.12 16.69 -1.29
C PHE A 6 4.80 18.06 -0.65
N ARG A 7 5.28 19.11 -1.29
CA ARG A 7 5.20 20.51 -0.86
C ARG A 7 4.87 21.37 -2.06
N ASP A 8 3.90 22.26 -1.93
CA ASP A 8 3.47 23.18 -3.01
C ASP A 8 3.15 22.48 -4.34
N CYS A 9 2.55 21.29 -4.26
CA CYS A 9 2.23 20.43 -5.41
C CYS A 9 3.45 19.92 -6.19
N ASP A 10 4.63 19.84 -5.57
CA ASP A 10 5.85 19.26 -6.14
C ASP A 10 6.49 18.28 -5.15
N LEU A 11 7.39 17.43 -5.64
CA LEU A 11 8.16 16.48 -4.82
C LEU A 11 9.58 17.00 -4.64
N VAL A 12 9.94 17.27 -3.39
CA VAL A 12 11.27 17.75 -3.02
C VAL A 12 11.92 16.79 -2.03
N VAL A 13 13.22 16.59 -2.15
CA VAL A 13 14.01 15.87 -1.13
C VAL A 13 14.55 16.88 -0.15
N ASP A 14 14.07 16.80 1.09
CA ASP A 14 14.46 17.75 2.14
C ASP A 14 14.54 17.05 3.51
N THR A 15 14.94 17.78 4.53
CA THR A 15 14.97 17.33 5.92
C THR A 15 13.73 17.75 6.66
N MET A 16 13.25 16.88 7.54
CA MET A 16 12.16 17.13 8.46
C MET A 16 12.47 16.55 9.84
N PRO A 17 11.76 16.96 10.90
CA PRO A 17 11.91 16.38 12.23
C PRO A 17 11.68 14.85 12.20
N GLU A 18 12.42 14.13 13.02
CA GLU A 18 12.17 12.71 13.25
C GLU A 18 10.84 12.52 13.97
N PRO A 19 9.99 11.57 13.54
CA PRO A 19 8.74 11.28 14.22
C PRO A 19 9.01 10.66 15.60
N LYS A 20 8.14 10.97 16.56
CA LYS A 20 8.21 10.39 17.90
C LYS A 20 7.03 9.44 18.10
N PRO A 21 7.28 8.18 18.50
CA PRO A 21 6.20 7.24 18.73
C PRO A 21 5.35 7.67 19.94
N ALA A 22 4.03 7.75 19.73
CA ALA A 22 3.03 8.01 20.76
C ALA A 22 2.65 6.69 21.49
N GLU A 23 1.62 6.75 22.32
CA GLU A 23 1.09 5.57 23.03
C GLU A 23 0.73 4.44 22.06
N GLY A 24 1.26 3.23 22.32
CA GLY A 24 1.03 2.04 21.49
C GLY A 24 1.72 2.04 20.13
N GLN A 25 2.61 3.01 19.87
CA GLN A 25 3.33 3.12 18.61
C GLN A 25 4.81 2.70 18.75
N VAL A 26 5.41 2.34 17.63
CA VAL A 26 6.84 2.04 17.49
C VAL A 26 7.47 2.97 16.46
N LEU A 27 8.71 3.36 16.70
CA LEU A 27 9.54 4.05 15.72
C LEU A 27 10.18 2.99 14.82
N VAL A 28 10.10 3.19 13.52
CA VAL A 28 10.69 2.27 12.54
C VAL A 28 11.53 3.01 11.51
N LYS A 29 12.53 2.32 10.97
CA LYS A 29 13.33 2.74 9.81
C LYS A 29 12.74 2.11 8.57
N THR A 30 12.43 2.90 7.55
CA THR A 30 12.04 2.37 6.24
C THR A 30 13.20 1.67 5.58
N LEU A 31 13.02 0.42 5.19
CA LEU A 31 14.01 -0.37 4.46
C LEU A 31 13.74 -0.40 2.96
N ALA A 32 12.47 -0.50 2.59
CA ALA A 32 11.98 -0.44 1.22
C ALA A 32 10.56 0.10 1.21
N CYS A 33 10.21 0.85 0.17
CA CYS A 33 8.84 1.31 -0.06
C CYS A 33 8.54 1.28 -1.56
N GLY A 34 7.42 0.66 -1.94
CA GLY A 34 6.89 0.69 -3.29
C GLY A 34 6.28 2.04 -3.63
N ILE A 35 6.12 2.31 -4.93
CA ILE A 35 5.39 3.46 -5.46
C ILE A 35 4.05 2.95 -5.99
N CYS A 36 2.97 3.29 -5.30
CA CYS A 36 1.63 2.96 -5.73
C CYS A 36 1.13 3.90 -6.83
N GLY A 37 0.21 3.42 -7.64
CA GLY A 37 -0.52 4.28 -8.58
C GLY A 37 -1.27 5.43 -7.89
N SER A 38 -1.70 5.26 -6.64
CA SER A 38 -2.34 6.30 -5.84
C SER A 38 -1.39 7.43 -5.45
N ASP A 39 -0.09 7.14 -5.19
CA ASP A 39 0.93 8.17 -4.93
C ASP A 39 1.10 9.07 -6.17
N LEU A 40 1.22 8.46 -7.36
CA LEU A 40 1.33 9.18 -8.63
C LEU A 40 0.06 9.98 -8.95
N HIS A 41 -1.11 9.39 -8.67
CA HIS A 41 -2.38 10.07 -8.88
C HIS A 41 -2.55 11.28 -7.95
N THR A 42 -2.17 11.12 -6.69
CA THR A 42 -2.17 12.22 -5.71
C THR A 42 -1.19 13.31 -6.13
N PHE A 43 0.02 12.94 -6.53
CA PHE A 43 1.00 13.90 -7.01
C PHE A 43 0.45 14.80 -8.13
N HIS A 44 -0.25 14.22 -9.10
CA HIS A 44 -0.79 14.98 -10.25
C HIS A 44 -2.13 15.68 -9.98
N HIS A 45 -2.92 15.20 -9.00
CA HIS A 45 -4.32 15.59 -8.84
C HIS A 45 -4.71 15.91 -7.39
N ALA A 46 -3.77 16.24 -6.50
CA ALA A 46 -4.04 16.49 -5.08
C ALA A 46 -5.18 17.49 -4.82
N PRO A 47 -5.26 18.65 -5.51
CA PRO A 47 -6.37 19.58 -5.29
C PRO A 47 -7.74 18.96 -5.58
N ASN A 48 -7.85 18.15 -6.63
CA ASN A 48 -9.09 17.47 -6.97
C ASN A 48 -9.44 16.39 -5.93
N MET A 49 -8.45 15.63 -5.46
CA MET A 49 -8.67 14.62 -4.41
C MET A 49 -9.17 15.24 -3.11
N VAL A 50 -8.59 16.36 -2.68
CA VAL A 50 -9.04 17.10 -1.48
C VAL A 50 -10.45 17.64 -1.66
N ASP A 51 -10.79 18.18 -2.85
CA ASP A 51 -12.15 18.65 -3.13
C ASP A 51 -13.18 17.52 -3.10
N VAL A 52 -12.87 16.38 -3.71
CA VAL A 52 -13.72 15.18 -3.68
C VAL A 52 -13.90 14.66 -2.26
N ALA A 53 -12.82 14.54 -1.49
CA ALA A 53 -12.87 14.10 -0.09
C ALA A 53 -13.79 15.00 0.74
N ARG A 54 -13.62 16.32 0.62
CA ARG A 54 -14.48 17.30 1.30
C ARG A 54 -15.94 17.16 0.91
N ARG A 55 -16.24 17.04 -0.38
CA ARG A 55 -17.63 16.90 -0.91
C ARG A 55 -18.29 15.59 -0.51
N SER A 56 -17.53 14.51 -0.37
CA SER A 56 -18.03 13.20 0.06
C SER A 56 -18.18 13.07 1.58
N GLY A 57 -17.76 14.09 2.35
CA GLY A 57 -17.78 14.03 3.82
C GLY A 57 -16.71 13.09 4.39
N SER A 58 -15.64 12.83 3.64
CA SER A 58 -14.52 12.03 4.12
C SER A 58 -13.82 12.72 5.29
N THR A 59 -13.46 11.94 6.29
CA THR A 59 -12.61 12.39 7.40
C THR A 59 -11.13 12.44 7.02
N PHE A 60 -10.74 11.75 5.94
CA PHE A 60 -9.37 11.75 5.41
C PHE A 60 -9.17 12.97 4.51
N THR A 61 -8.56 14.00 5.05
CA THR A 61 -8.27 15.23 4.32
C THR A 61 -6.80 15.59 4.46
N MET A 62 -6.22 16.11 3.38
CA MET A 62 -4.86 16.64 3.36
C MET A 62 -4.93 18.16 3.27
N ASP A 63 -4.12 18.86 4.06
CA ASP A 63 -3.86 20.28 3.88
C ASP A 63 -2.67 20.45 2.93
N LEU A 64 -2.93 20.88 1.70
CA LEU A 64 -1.92 21.05 0.66
C LEU A 64 -0.95 22.23 0.91
N LYS A 65 -1.17 23.02 1.94
CA LYS A 65 -0.25 24.08 2.40
C LYS A 65 0.78 23.58 3.39
N ARG A 66 0.71 22.32 3.77
CA ARG A 66 1.61 21.66 4.71
C ARG A 66 2.28 20.48 4.03
N ASP A 67 3.45 20.13 4.50
CA ASP A 67 4.22 18.99 4.02
C ASP A 67 3.44 17.67 4.16
N ILE A 68 3.55 16.81 3.16
CA ILE A 68 3.02 15.45 3.16
C ILE A 68 4.13 14.53 2.68
N VAL A 69 4.31 13.40 3.33
CA VAL A 69 5.25 12.36 2.89
C VAL A 69 4.46 11.15 2.46
N PHE A 70 4.53 10.80 1.18
CA PHE A 70 3.84 9.64 0.61
C PHE A 70 4.50 8.30 0.95
N GLY A 71 3.97 7.22 0.39
CA GLY A 71 4.49 5.86 0.52
C GLY A 71 3.75 5.06 1.58
N HIS A 72 3.05 4.01 1.12
CA HIS A 72 2.23 3.15 1.99
C HIS A 72 2.45 1.66 1.72
N GLU A 73 3.29 1.30 0.74
CA GLU A 73 3.70 -0.06 0.40
C GLU A 73 5.11 -0.32 0.95
N PHE A 74 5.26 -0.58 2.24
CA PHE A 74 6.58 -0.56 2.89
C PHE A 74 6.93 -1.83 3.65
N CYS A 75 8.24 -2.05 3.78
CA CYS A 75 8.87 -2.88 4.80
C CYS A 75 9.80 -2.00 5.63
N ALA A 76 9.76 -2.18 6.95
CA ALA A 76 10.53 -1.37 7.88
C ALA A 76 11.22 -2.23 8.95
N GLU A 77 12.14 -1.63 9.70
CA GLU A 77 12.83 -2.24 10.84
C GLU A 77 12.51 -1.47 12.11
N ILE A 78 12.16 -2.17 13.17
CA ILE A 78 11.87 -1.55 14.47
C ILE A 78 13.16 -0.92 15.01
N LEU A 79 13.11 0.36 15.36
CA LEU A 79 14.19 1.08 16.03
C LEU A 79 13.94 1.21 17.53
N ASP A 80 12.73 1.62 17.93
CA ASP A 80 12.40 1.86 19.32
C ASP A 80 10.89 1.75 19.55
N HIS A 81 10.50 1.68 20.82
CA HIS A 81 9.13 1.52 21.28
C HIS A 81 8.66 2.76 22.03
N GLY A 82 7.48 3.25 21.68
CA GLY A 82 6.80 4.29 22.41
C GLY A 82 6.17 3.80 23.72
N PRO A 83 5.56 4.73 24.48
CA PRO A 83 4.83 4.39 25.69
C PRO A 83 3.72 3.36 25.44
N GLY A 84 3.36 2.56 26.44
CA GLY A 84 2.25 1.62 26.42
C GLY A 84 2.38 0.43 25.46
N THR A 85 3.50 0.30 24.75
CA THR A 85 3.78 -0.86 23.90
C THR A 85 4.12 -2.09 24.75
N GLN A 86 3.75 -3.27 24.27
CA GLN A 86 4.05 -4.55 24.91
C GLN A 86 5.45 -5.09 24.57
N LYS A 87 6.12 -4.47 23.59
CA LYS A 87 7.46 -4.83 23.11
C LYS A 87 7.56 -6.30 22.66
N THR A 88 6.51 -6.77 21.99
CA THR A 88 6.43 -8.16 21.51
C THR A 88 7.48 -8.48 20.46
N LEU A 89 7.78 -7.53 19.59
CA LEU A 89 8.87 -7.63 18.62
C LEU A 89 10.03 -6.74 19.04
N LYS A 90 11.24 -7.21 18.88
CA LYS A 90 12.46 -6.51 19.32
C LYS A 90 12.93 -5.48 18.30
N PRO A 91 13.67 -4.42 18.72
CA PRO A 91 14.45 -3.60 17.80
C PRO A 91 15.33 -4.46 16.87
N GLY A 92 15.42 -4.07 15.60
CA GLY A 92 16.09 -4.85 14.55
C GLY A 92 15.14 -5.84 13.83
N THR A 93 13.94 -6.10 14.35
CA THR A 93 12.96 -6.96 13.66
C THR A 93 12.39 -6.25 12.43
N ARG A 94 12.38 -6.95 11.29
CA ARG A 94 11.71 -6.46 10.06
C ARG A 94 10.21 -6.69 10.15
N VAL A 95 9.45 -5.66 9.77
CA VAL A 95 8.00 -5.65 9.86
C VAL A 95 7.35 -5.01 8.63
N CYS A 96 6.14 -5.45 8.34
CA CYS A 96 5.16 -4.74 7.53
C CYS A 96 3.98 -4.34 8.40
N SER A 97 3.11 -3.49 7.91
CA SER A 97 1.88 -3.09 8.62
C SER A 97 0.78 -2.72 7.63
N VAL A 98 -0.45 -2.72 8.10
CA VAL A 98 -1.52 -1.99 7.41
C VAL A 98 -1.13 -0.50 7.41
N PRO A 99 -1.26 0.22 6.27
CA PRO A 99 -0.80 1.60 6.15
C PRO A 99 -1.77 2.61 6.79
N ILE A 100 -2.09 2.40 8.05
CA ILE A 100 -2.88 3.32 8.89
C ILE A 100 -2.17 3.55 10.23
N ALA A 101 -2.37 4.72 10.78
CA ALA A 101 -2.03 5.02 12.16
C ALA A 101 -3.33 5.22 12.96
N VAL A 102 -3.39 4.61 14.13
CA VAL A 102 -4.50 4.75 15.08
C VAL A 102 -3.97 5.48 16.29
N THR A 103 -4.57 6.63 16.62
CA THR A 103 -4.32 7.34 17.87
C THR A 103 -5.59 7.32 18.71
N VAL A 104 -5.43 7.14 20.02
CA VAL A 104 -6.56 7.09 20.96
C VAL A 104 -6.40 8.20 21.98
N GLU A 105 -7.38 9.09 22.04
CA GLU A 105 -7.47 10.14 23.05
C GLU A 105 -8.77 9.99 23.83
N GLY A 106 -8.67 9.47 25.05
CA GLY A 106 -9.83 9.11 25.86
C GLY A 106 -10.66 8.00 25.20
N GLU A 107 -11.93 8.28 24.92
CA GLU A 107 -12.84 7.35 24.22
C GLU A 107 -12.85 7.49 22.70
N LYS A 108 -12.08 8.43 22.14
CA LYS A 108 -12.03 8.69 20.70
C LYS A 108 -10.82 8.02 20.08
N ALA A 109 -11.07 7.25 19.02
CA ALA A 109 -10.02 6.76 18.14
C ALA A 109 -10.03 7.59 16.85
N ASP A 110 -8.86 8.11 16.49
CA ASP A 110 -8.61 8.74 15.20
C ASP A 110 -7.77 7.78 14.33
N VAL A 111 -8.17 7.61 13.08
CA VAL A 111 -7.51 6.73 12.14
C VAL A 111 -7.03 7.56 10.96
N GLN A 112 -5.72 7.62 10.77
CA GLN A 112 -5.08 8.39 9.71
C GLN A 112 -4.39 7.45 8.72
N PRO A 113 -4.51 7.67 7.40
CA PRO A 113 -3.76 6.91 6.41
C PRO A 113 -2.29 7.33 6.43
N LEU A 114 -1.39 6.38 6.51
CA LEU A 114 0.05 6.62 6.32
C LEU A 114 0.31 7.03 4.87
N GLY A 115 1.10 8.06 4.67
CA GLY A 115 1.44 8.56 3.33
C GLY A 115 0.42 9.52 2.72
N PHE A 116 -0.73 9.75 3.36
CA PHE A 116 -1.77 10.70 2.93
C PHE A 116 -2.27 11.58 4.07
N SER A 117 -1.44 11.79 5.07
CA SER A 117 -1.71 12.63 6.24
C SER A 117 -0.58 13.62 6.43
N ASN A 118 -0.90 14.83 6.90
CA ASN A 118 0.11 15.81 7.28
C ASN A 118 0.78 15.47 8.61
N GLU A 119 0.17 14.61 9.42
CA GLU A 119 0.67 14.25 10.76
C GLU A 119 1.49 12.94 10.74
N MET A 120 1.21 12.05 9.78
CA MET A 120 1.78 10.71 9.73
C MET A 120 2.58 10.53 8.43
N PRO A 121 3.91 10.73 8.47
CA PRO A 121 4.76 10.51 7.31
C PRO A 121 4.69 9.06 6.85
N GLY A 122 4.62 8.86 5.54
CA GLY A 122 4.69 7.55 4.91
C GLY A 122 6.12 7.06 4.67
N GLY A 123 6.23 5.94 3.96
CA GLY A 123 7.47 5.22 3.74
C GLY A 123 8.49 5.91 2.82
N PHE A 124 8.16 7.07 2.21
CA PHE A 124 9.16 7.86 1.48
C PHE A 124 10.01 8.76 2.40
N ALA A 125 9.95 8.52 3.73
CA ALA A 125 10.88 9.04 4.72
C ALA A 125 11.82 7.95 5.24
N GLU A 126 12.96 8.36 5.81
CA GLU A 126 13.91 7.42 6.44
C GLU A 126 13.31 6.72 7.66
N GLN A 127 12.38 7.38 8.35
CA GLN A 127 11.70 6.86 9.54
C GLN A 127 10.22 7.21 9.52
N MET A 128 9.41 6.37 10.15
CA MET A 128 7.99 6.58 10.40
C MET A 128 7.55 5.94 11.71
N VAL A 129 6.31 6.17 12.12
CA VAL A 129 5.72 5.51 13.29
C VAL A 129 4.61 4.56 12.85
N LEU A 130 4.56 3.39 13.50
CA LEU A 130 3.55 2.37 13.25
C LEU A 130 2.90 1.95 14.57
N ASN A 131 1.64 1.51 14.53
CA ASN A 131 1.01 0.94 15.71
C ASN A 131 1.52 -0.49 15.96
N GLU A 132 1.99 -0.78 17.17
CA GLU A 132 2.51 -2.11 17.52
C GLU A 132 1.52 -3.24 17.22
N MET A 133 0.23 -3.01 17.50
CA MET A 133 -0.83 -4.00 17.30
C MET A 133 -1.10 -4.37 15.83
N LEU A 134 -0.61 -3.57 14.88
CA LEU A 134 -0.79 -3.79 13.44
C LEU A 134 0.46 -4.37 12.78
N LEU A 135 1.53 -4.58 13.53
CA LEU A 135 2.78 -5.08 12.98
C LEU A 135 2.67 -6.57 12.60
N LEU A 136 3.22 -6.88 11.46
CA LEU A 136 3.44 -8.24 10.97
C LEU A 136 4.95 -8.45 10.83
N GLU A 137 5.49 -9.39 11.58
CA GLU A 137 6.90 -9.78 11.43
C GLU A 137 7.14 -10.40 10.06
N VAL A 138 8.21 -10.00 9.39
CA VAL A 138 8.61 -10.54 8.09
C VAL A 138 9.25 -11.91 8.29
N PRO A 139 8.64 -13.00 7.81
CA PRO A 139 9.10 -14.35 8.08
C PRO A 139 10.24 -14.79 7.15
N ASN A 140 10.93 -15.86 7.57
CA ASN A 140 11.80 -16.68 6.72
C ASN A 140 12.92 -15.93 5.98
N GLY A 141 13.37 -14.78 6.50
CA GLY A 141 14.45 -14.00 5.89
C GLY A 141 14.06 -13.35 4.54
N LEU A 142 12.77 -13.18 4.27
CA LEU A 142 12.30 -12.48 3.06
C LEU A 142 12.99 -11.10 2.97
N SER A 143 13.44 -10.70 1.78
CA SER A 143 14.08 -9.40 1.60
C SER A 143 13.09 -8.25 1.82
N ALA A 144 13.60 -7.07 2.16
CA ALA A 144 12.76 -5.92 2.44
C ALA A 144 11.94 -5.50 1.21
N GLU A 145 12.52 -5.60 0.02
CA GLU A 145 11.86 -5.27 -1.25
C GLU A 145 10.68 -6.20 -1.53
N HIS A 146 10.84 -7.50 -1.28
CA HIS A 146 9.73 -8.45 -1.42
C HIS A 146 8.69 -8.29 -0.32
N ALA A 147 9.12 -8.01 0.90
CA ALA A 147 8.20 -7.78 2.01
C ALA A 147 7.36 -6.49 1.83
N ALA A 148 7.91 -5.46 1.19
CA ALA A 148 7.16 -4.24 0.85
C ALA A 148 5.97 -4.51 -0.10
N LEU A 149 5.98 -5.63 -0.85
CA LEU A 149 4.83 -6.04 -1.67
C LEU A 149 3.65 -6.58 -0.85
N THR A 150 3.76 -6.71 0.47
CA THR A 150 2.69 -7.26 1.33
C THR A 150 1.39 -6.45 1.18
N GLU A 151 1.49 -5.12 1.14
CA GLU A 151 0.30 -4.26 1.01
C GLU A 151 -0.41 -4.48 -0.34
N PRO A 152 0.22 -4.28 -1.52
CA PRO A 152 -0.48 -4.47 -2.79
C PRO A 152 -0.93 -5.91 -3.02
N MET A 153 -0.20 -6.91 -2.50
CA MET A 153 -0.62 -8.31 -2.54
C MET A 153 -1.85 -8.55 -1.65
N ALA A 154 -1.96 -7.89 -0.50
CA ALA A 154 -3.14 -7.95 0.36
C ALA A 154 -4.37 -7.34 -0.32
N VAL A 155 -4.20 -6.25 -1.07
CA VAL A 155 -5.28 -5.65 -1.90
C VAL A 155 -5.77 -6.65 -2.94
N GLY A 156 -4.86 -7.30 -3.67
CA GLY A 156 -5.20 -8.33 -4.65
C GLY A 156 -5.90 -9.54 -4.01
N ARG A 157 -5.41 -10.02 -2.89
CA ARG A 157 -6.03 -11.10 -2.11
C ARG A 157 -7.43 -10.73 -1.65
N HIS A 158 -7.62 -9.52 -1.12
CA HIS A 158 -8.91 -9.02 -0.67
C HIS A 158 -9.94 -9.01 -1.82
N ALA A 159 -9.54 -8.59 -3.03
CA ALA A 159 -10.41 -8.61 -4.20
C ALA A 159 -10.89 -10.02 -4.53
N VAL A 160 -10.00 -11.01 -4.48
CA VAL A 160 -10.34 -12.44 -4.71
C VAL A 160 -11.32 -12.96 -3.64
N GLU A 161 -11.10 -12.66 -2.37
CA GLU A 161 -11.99 -13.05 -1.28
C GLU A 161 -13.39 -12.41 -1.43
N LYS A 162 -13.44 -11.14 -1.84
CA LYS A 162 -14.73 -10.44 -2.07
C LYS A 162 -15.50 -10.98 -3.26
N ALA A 163 -14.82 -11.51 -4.27
CA ALA A 163 -15.44 -12.10 -5.43
C ALA A 163 -16.16 -13.44 -5.11
N ARG A 164 -15.84 -14.10 -3.99
CA ARG A 164 -16.47 -15.36 -3.52
C ARG A 164 -16.47 -16.45 -4.59
N LEU A 165 -15.35 -16.58 -5.31
CA LEU A 165 -15.21 -17.52 -6.41
C LEU A 165 -15.18 -18.97 -5.92
N THR A 166 -15.74 -19.84 -6.74
CA THR A 166 -15.60 -21.29 -6.63
C THR A 166 -14.53 -21.80 -7.61
N LYS A 167 -14.19 -23.10 -7.54
CA LYS A 167 -13.24 -23.71 -8.47
C LYS A 167 -13.80 -23.87 -9.90
N GLU A 168 -15.10 -23.70 -10.07
CA GLU A 168 -15.79 -23.79 -11.37
C GLU A 168 -15.85 -22.43 -12.10
N ASP A 169 -15.51 -21.34 -11.39
CA ASP A 169 -15.54 -20.01 -11.97
C ASP A 169 -14.31 -19.75 -12.86
N ILE A 170 -14.55 -18.98 -13.91
CA ILE A 170 -13.51 -18.51 -14.84
C ILE A 170 -13.34 -17.00 -14.64
N PRO A 171 -12.38 -16.57 -13.80
CA PRO A 171 -12.19 -15.15 -13.53
C PRO A 171 -11.59 -14.40 -14.71
N LEU A 172 -12.10 -13.20 -14.96
CA LEU A 172 -11.54 -12.22 -15.89
C LEU A 172 -10.95 -11.04 -15.12
N VAL A 173 -9.65 -10.84 -15.25
CA VAL A 173 -8.94 -9.69 -14.68
C VAL A 173 -8.74 -8.64 -15.77
N VAL A 174 -9.40 -7.48 -15.63
CA VAL A 174 -9.30 -6.36 -16.55
C VAL A 174 -8.33 -5.31 -16.00
N GLY A 175 -7.21 -5.16 -16.70
CA GLY A 175 -6.06 -4.36 -16.27
C GLY A 175 -5.02 -5.18 -15.50
N CYS A 176 -3.81 -5.28 -16.09
CA CYS A 176 -2.68 -6.03 -15.55
C CYS A 176 -1.61 -5.07 -14.98
N GLY A 177 -2.03 -4.00 -14.31
CA GLY A 177 -1.17 -3.18 -13.46
C GLY A 177 -0.83 -3.92 -12.16
N PRO A 178 -0.10 -3.29 -11.21
CA PRO A 178 0.35 -3.95 -9.98
C PRO A 178 -0.76 -4.69 -9.22
N VAL A 179 -1.90 -4.05 -9.00
CA VAL A 179 -3.05 -4.68 -8.34
C VAL A 179 -3.63 -5.83 -9.16
N GLY A 180 -3.77 -5.67 -10.49
CA GLY A 180 -4.26 -6.75 -11.36
C GLY A 180 -3.33 -7.96 -11.34
N LEU A 181 -2.01 -7.74 -11.34
CA LEU A 181 -1.01 -8.82 -11.20
C LEU A 181 -1.12 -9.51 -9.83
N ALA A 182 -1.33 -8.75 -8.76
CA ALA A 182 -1.56 -9.29 -7.42
C ALA A 182 -2.84 -10.14 -7.36
N VAL A 183 -3.92 -9.71 -8.03
CA VAL A 183 -5.16 -10.49 -8.17
C VAL A 183 -4.90 -11.81 -8.91
N ILE A 184 -4.17 -11.78 -10.03
CA ILE A 184 -3.82 -12.99 -10.80
C ILE A 184 -3.03 -13.97 -9.93
N ALA A 185 -2.01 -13.50 -9.22
CA ALA A 185 -1.23 -14.32 -8.29
C ALA A 185 -2.10 -14.92 -7.17
N ALA A 186 -2.99 -14.13 -6.59
CA ALA A 186 -3.89 -14.59 -5.54
C ALA A 186 -4.89 -15.65 -6.05
N LEU A 187 -5.43 -15.49 -7.26
CA LEU A 187 -6.27 -16.50 -7.93
C LEU A 187 -5.51 -17.81 -8.17
N LYS A 188 -4.26 -17.71 -8.64
CA LYS A 188 -3.40 -18.87 -8.87
C LYS A 188 -3.12 -19.63 -7.57
N ILE A 189 -2.80 -18.92 -6.49
CA ILE A 189 -2.60 -19.51 -5.17
C ILE A 189 -3.88 -20.16 -4.64
N ALA A 190 -5.06 -19.56 -4.89
CA ALA A 190 -6.35 -20.11 -4.50
C ALA A 190 -6.77 -21.33 -5.35
N GLY A 191 -6.07 -21.61 -6.44
CA GLY A 191 -6.38 -22.73 -7.35
C GLY A 191 -7.68 -22.51 -8.15
N VAL A 192 -8.02 -21.25 -8.42
CA VAL A 192 -9.17 -20.85 -9.24
C VAL A 192 -8.67 -20.57 -10.66
N GLY A 193 -9.32 -21.13 -11.65
CA GLY A 193 -8.96 -20.96 -13.06
C GLY A 193 -9.76 -21.84 -14.01
N PRO A 194 -9.57 -21.64 -15.34
CA PRO A 194 -8.53 -20.84 -15.99
C PRO A 194 -8.70 -19.34 -15.77
N ILE A 195 -7.59 -18.60 -15.60
CA ILE A 195 -7.55 -17.16 -15.36
C ILE A 195 -7.40 -16.45 -16.72
N ILE A 196 -8.35 -15.60 -17.05
CA ILE A 196 -8.29 -14.71 -18.22
C ILE A 196 -7.80 -13.34 -17.76
N ALA A 197 -6.82 -12.76 -18.45
CA ALA A 197 -6.32 -11.41 -18.16
C ALA A 197 -6.33 -10.55 -19.44
N ALA A 198 -6.70 -9.27 -19.29
CA ALA A 198 -6.78 -8.34 -20.41
C ALA A 198 -6.08 -7.02 -20.07
N ASP A 199 -5.17 -6.57 -20.95
CA ASP A 199 -4.52 -5.27 -20.87
C ASP A 199 -4.10 -4.79 -22.26
N PHE A 200 -4.12 -3.48 -22.50
CA PHE A 200 -3.65 -2.89 -23.75
C PHE A 200 -2.12 -2.99 -23.91
N SER A 201 -1.37 -2.97 -22.81
CA SER A 201 0.10 -3.02 -22.82
C SER A 201 0.62 -4.44 -23.04
N PRO A 202 1.40 -4.69 -24.11
CA PRO A 202 2.05 -5.99 -24.32
C PRO A 202 2.95 -6.41 -23.16
N ALA A 203 3.67 -5.45 -22.55
CA ALA A 203 4.55 -5.73 -21.41
C ALA A 203 3.76 -6.21 -20.19
N ARG A 204 2.61 -5.58 -19.90
CA ARG A 204 1.73 -6.00 -18.79
C ARG A 204 1.08 -7.35 -19.06
N ARG A 205 0.68 -7.63 -20.29
CA ARG A 205 0.19 -8.96 -20.68
C ARG A 205 1.24 -10.05 -20.44
N LYS A 206 2.51 -9.78 -20.79
CA LYS A 206 3.61 -10.72 -20.52
C LYS A 206 3.83 -10.96 -19.02
N LEU A 207 3.72 -9.92 -18.18
CA LEU A 207 3.77 -10.06 -16.73
C LEU A 207 2.58 -10.87 -16.20
N ALA A 208 1.37 -10.68 -16.75
CA ALA A 208 0.19 -11.44 -16.37
C ALA A 208 0.38 -12.96 -16.62
N GLU A 209 0.96 -13.35 -17.76
CA GLU A 209 1.34 -14.75 -18.01
C GLU A 209 2.33 -15.26 -16.95
N THR A 210 3.36 -14.48 -16.63
CA THR A 210 4.37 -14.85 -15.62
C THR A 210 3.73 -15.02 -14.23
N MET A 211 2.74 -14.21 -13.89
CA MET A 211 2.00 -14.27 -12.62
C MET A 211 0.95 -15.39 -12.57
N GLY A 212 0.68 -16.06 -13.69
CA GLY A 212 -0.16 -17.25 -13.75
C GLY A 212 -1.48 -17.12 -14.49
N ALA A 213 -1.67 -16.06 -15.30
CA ALA A 213 -2.80 -16.00 -16.22
C ALA A 213 -2.67 -17.10 -17.29
N ASP A 214 -3.74 -17.86 -17.49
CA ASP A 214 -3.77 -18.96 -18.48
C ASP A 214 -4.06 -18.43 -19.89
N ILE A 215 -4.76 -17.32 -19.98
CA ILE A 215 -5.15 -16.67 -21.23
C ILE A 215 -4.96 -15.17 -21.09
N VAL A 216 -4.25 -14.56 -22.04
CA VAL A 216 -4.09 -13.12 -22.11
C VAL A 216 -4.73 -12.55 -23.37
N VAL A 217 -5.41 -11.41 -23.26
CA VAL A 217 -6.17 -10.80 -24.34
C VAL A 217 -5.69 -9.36 -24.53
N ASP A 218 -5.51 -8.99 -25.80
CA ASP A 218 -5.38 -7.58 -26.21
C ASP A 218 -6.78 -7.02 -26.50
N PRO A 219 -7.33 -6.12 -25.65
CA PRO A 219 -8.66 -5.58 -25.87
C PRO A 219 -8.79 -4.71 -27.14
N ALA A 220 -7.66 -4.25 -27.69
CA ALA A 220 -7.66 -3.53 -28.96
C ALA A 220 -7.91 -4.46 -30.16
N ALA A 221 -7.49 -5.72 -30.05
CA ALA A 221 -7.64 -6.71 -31.13
C ALA A 221 -8.90 -7.58 -30.94
N HIS A 222 -9.19 -7.97 -29.69
CA HIS A 222 -10.26 -8.91 -29.36
C HIS A 222 -10.99 -8.51 -28.09
N SER A 223 -12.34 -8.66 -28.10
CA SER A 223 -13.10 -8.46 -26.86
C SER A 223 -12.78 -9.56 -25.84
N PRO A 224 -12.42 -9.23 -24.61
CA PRO A 224 -12.19 -10.24 -23.58
C PRO A 224 -13.48 -10.96 -23.13
N TYR A 225 -14.65 -10.44 -23.52
CA TYR A 225 -15.97 -11.00 -23.19
C TYR A 225 -16.53 -11.92 -24.28
N ARG A 226 -15.86 -12.05 -25.41
CA ARG A 226 -16.28 -12.91 -26.52
C ARG A 226 -15.18 -13.91 -26.84
N ARG A 227 -15.52 -15.13 -26.69
CA ARG A 227 -14.82 -16.28 -27.24
C ARG A 227 -15.69 -17.04 -28.17
#